data_386d38ce6d74f28816fca224fdd87abb
#
_entry.id   386d38ce6d74f28816fca224fdd87abb
#
_cell.length_a   1.000
_cell.length_b   1.000
_cell.length_c   1.000
_cell.angle_alpha   90.00
_cell.angle_beta   90.00
_cell.angle_gamma   90.00
#
_symmetry.space_group_name_H-M   'P 1'
#
loop_
_entity.id
_entity.type
_entity.pdbx_description
1 polymer ?
#
loop_
_entity_poly.entity_id
_entity_poly.type
_entity_poly.pdbx_seq_one_letter_code
_entity_poly.pdbx_strand_id
1 'polypeptide(L)'
;REAKSGGDAYVSVEHLMLGIFANETAAIKRIFSAHGITKAGFTAELKKVKTGPVTSDNPEDTYDALKKYGTDLVERAREGKMDPVIGRDQEIRNVIRILSRKTKNNPVLIGEPGVGKTAIAEGLAQRIVRGDVPEGLKDKTIFSLDMGALVAGAKYRGEFEERLKAVLEEVRKSEGRILLFIDELHTIVGAGKTEGSMDAGNLLKPMLARGELHCIGATTLDEYRKYIEKDAA
;
A
#
# COMPACT_ATOMS: atom_id res chain seq x y z
N ARG A 1 20.09 15.98 -17.56
CA ARG A 1 19.23 16.45 -18.65
C ARG A 1 17.91 15.69 -18.60
N GLU A 2 17.92 14.36 -18.55
CA GLU A 2 16.73 13.50 -18.49
C GLU A 2 15.85 13.81 -17.25
N ALA A 3 16.44 13.97 -16.06
CA ALA A 3 15.68 14.31 -14.86
C ALA A 3 14.93 15.66 -15.00
N LYS A 4 15.58 16.68 -15.52
CA LYS A 4 14.94 18.00 -15.74
C LYS A 4 13.79 17.93 -16.77
N SER A 5 13.95 17.14 -17.82
CA SER A 5 12.90 16.98 -18.83
C SER A 5 11.70 16.19 -18.31
N GLY A 6 11.91 15.32 -17.32
CA GLY A 6 10.87 14.55 -16.63
C GLY A 6 10.19 15.28 -15.47
N GLY A 7 10.66 16.48 -15.10
CA GLY A 7 10.16 17.22 -13.94
C GLY A 7 10.62 16.65 -12.59
N ASP A 8 11.68 15.83 -12.62
CA ASP A 8 12.24 15.19 -11.42
C ASP A 8 13.26 16.10 -10.72
N ALA A 9 13.19 16.18 -9.40
CA ALA A 9 14.09 17.01 -8.59
C ALA A 9 15.46 16.36 -8.38
N TYR A 10 15.52 15.04 -8.39
CA TYR A 10 16.74 14.24 -8.20
C TYR A 10 17.02 13.34 -9.41
N VAL A 11 18.26 12.90 -9.52
CA VAL A 11 18.70 11.92 -10.53
C VAL A 11 18.61 10.51 -9.93
N SER A 12 17.90 9.62 -10.59
CA SER A 12 17.73 8.22 -10.21
C SER A 12 18.26 7.26 -11.28
N VAL A 13 18.19 5.98 -11.02
CA VAL A 13 18.71 4.92 -11.92
C VAL A 13 18.09 4.99 -13.31
N GLU A 14 16.79 5.29 -13.42
CA GLU A 14 16.15 5.42 -14.72
C GLU A 14 16.74 6.56 -15.58
N HIS A 15 17.15 7.67 -14.97
CA HIS A 15 17.79 8.77 -15.70
C HIS A 15 19.15 8.39 -16.22
N LEU A 16 19.91 7.58 -15.48
CA LEU A 16 21.17 7.02 -15.94
C LEU A 16 20.94 6.08 -17.13
N MET A 17 19.93 5.21 -17.04
CA MET A 17 19.62 4.27 -18.12
C MET A 17 19.13 5.00 -19.38
N LEU A 18 18.26 6.02 -19.23
CA LEU A 18 17.85 6.87 -20.35
C LEU A 18 19.02 7.63 -20.97
N GLY A 19 19.98 8.08 -20.14
CA GLY A 19 21.21 8.69 -20.60
C GLY A 19 22.10 7.72 -21.41
N ILE A 20 22.15 6.45 -21.02
CA ILE A 20 22.85 5.38 -21.78
C ILE A 20 22.18 5.18 -23.15
N PHE A 21 20.84 5.09 -23.21
CA PHE A 21 20.11 5.00 -24.48
C PHE A 21 20.33 6.22 -25.40
N ALA A 22 20.53 7.40 -24.82
CA ALA A 22 20.79 8.62 -25.59
C ALA A 22 22.23 8.68 -26.14
N ASN A 23 23.19 7.94 -25.52
CA ASN A 23 24.61 7.97 -25.84
C ASN A 23 25.19 6.56 -26.02
N GLU A 24 24.50 5.70 -26.77
CA GLU A 24 24.91 4.32 -26.96
C GLU A 24 26.22 4.21 -27.72
N THR A 25 27.21 3.52 -27.13
CA THR A 25 28.41 3.08 -27.82
C THR A 25 28.12 1.82 -28.65
N ALA A 26 29.05 1.49 -29.59
CA ALA A 26 28.94 0.27 -30.41
C ALA A 26 28.89 -1.02 -29.56
N ALA A 27 29.56 -1.03 -28.39
CA ALA A 27 29.52 -2.15 -27.46
C ALA A 27 28.13 -2.26 -26.76
N ILE A 28 27.57 -1.13 -26.29
CA ILE A 28 26.25 -1.09 -25.68
C ILE A 28 25.17 -1.50 -26.66
N LYS A 29 25.22 -1.02 -27.90
CA LYS A 29 24.26 -1.42 -28.97
C LYS A 29 24.27 -2.92 -29.20
N ARG A 30 25.45 -3.55 -29.23
CA ARG A 30 25.57 -5.01 -29.37
C ARG A 30 24.91 -5.75 -28.18
N ILE A 31 25.17 -5.31 -26.96
CA ILE A 31 24.59 -5.93 -25.77
C ILE A 31 23.07 -5.79 -25.77
N PHE A 32 22.57 -4.58 -26.01
CA PHE A 32 21.13 -4.32 -26.03
C PHE A 32 20.40 -5.13 -27.11
N SER A 33 20.97 -5.18 -28.33
CA SER A 33 20.41 -5.98 -29.42
C SER A 33 20.42 -7.48 -29.12
N ALA A 34 21.50 -7.99 -28.52
CA ALA A 34 21.62 -9.40 -28.17
C ALA A 34 20.59 -9.86 -27.12
N HIS A 35 20.15 -8.94 -26.27
CA HIS A 35 19.18 -9.21 -25.19
C HIS A 35 17.79 -8.61 -25.43
N GLY A 36 17.53 -8.07 -26.60
CA GLY A 36 16.23 -7.48 -26.95
C GLY A 36 15.88 -6.23 -26.12
N ILE A 37 16.89 -5.53 -25.58
CA ILE A 37 16.69 -4.34 -24.75
C ILE A 37 16.50 -3.12 -25.66
N THR A 38 15.34 -2.45 -25.52
CA THR A 38 15.02 -1.24 -26.28
C THR A 38 14.61 -0.11 -25.34
N LYS A 39 14.82 1.14 -25.76
CA LYS A 39 14.36 2.32 -25.01
C LYS A 39 12.84 2.30 -24.79
N ALA A 40 12.07 1.90 -25.80
CA ALA A 40 10.62 1.80 -25.72
C ALA A 40 10.19 0.74 -24.70
N GLY A 41 10.79 -0.45 -24.72
CA GLY A 41 10.54 -1.51 -23.75
C GLY A 41 10.89 -1.07 -22.32
N PHE A 42 12.09 -0.50 -22.12
CA PHE A 42 12.48 0.05 -20.84
C PHE A 42 11.50 1.11 -20.32
N THR A 43 11.09 2.06 -21.16
CA THR A 43 10.15 3.12 -20.76
C THR A 43 8.76 2.54 -20.43
N ALA A 44 8.32 1.50 -21.12
CA ALA A 44 7.06 0.83 -20.84
C ALA A 44 7.07 0.13 -19.47
N GLU A 45 8.16 -0.58 -19.16
CA GLU A 45 8.32 -1.22 -17.84
C GLU A 45 8.50 -0.19 -16.72
N LEU A 46 9.26 0.88 -16.96
CA LEU A 46 9.45 1.96 -15.99
C LEU A 46 8.11 2.60 -15.56
N LYS A 47 7.18 2.80 -16.49
CA LYS A 47 5.85 3.33 -16.19
C LYS A 47 5.02 2.44 -15.28
N LYS A 48 5.31 1.15 -15.22
CA LYS A 48 4.60 0.21 -14.33
C LYS A 48 5.08 0.32 -12.88
N VAL A 49 6.34 0.66 -12.67
CA VAL A 49 6.98 0.67 -11.35
C VAL A 49 7.13 2.07 -10.76
N LYS A 50 7.24 3.10 -11.61
CA LYS A 50 7.38 4.50 -11.18
C LYS A 50 6.01 5.09 -10.84
N THR A 51 5.81 5.47 -9.58
CA THR A 51 4.53 5.97 -9.06
C THR A 51 4.34 7.48 -9.21
N GLY A 52 5.45 8.25 -9.40
CA GLY A 52 5.40 9.70 -9.48
C GLY A 52 6.75 10.32 -9.81
N PRO A 53 6.87 11.65 -9.72
CA PRO A 53 8.14 12.34 -9.90
C PRO A 53 9.12 11.99 -8.78
N VAL A 54 10.42 12.02 -9.11
CA VAL A 54 11.50 11.78 -8.16
C VAL A 54 11.70 13.03 -7.30
N THR A 55 11.31 12.94 -6.05
CA THR A 55 11.33 14.06 -5.09
C THR A 55 12.29 13.84 -3.93
N SER A 56 12.91 12.65 -3.83
CA SER A 56 13.87 12.29 -2.79
C SER A 56 15.21 11.83 -3.35
N ASP A 57 16.19 11.73 -2.48
CA ASP A 57 17.52 11.17 -2.78
C ASP A 57 17.55 9.63 -2.83
N ASN A 58 16.47 8.96 -2.36
CA ASN A 58 16.25 7.52 -2.45
C ASN A 58 14.96 7.19 -3.26
N PRO A 59 14.92 7.52 -4.55
CA PRO A 59 13.70 7.37 -5.35
C PRO A 59 13.24 5.92 -5.52
N GLU A 60 14.17 4.98 -5.46
CA GLU A 60 13.90 3.54 -5.57
C GLU A 60 13.03 3.00 -4.43
N ASP A 61 12.98 3.69 -3.28
CA ASP A 61 12.13 3.33 -2.14
C ASP A 61 10.63 3.42 -2.46
N THR A 62 10.27 4.24 -3.44
CA THR A 62 8.87 4.42 -3.86
C THR A 62 8.46 3.51 -5.03
N TYR A 63 9.43 2.81 -5.66
CA TYR A 63 9.14 1.92 -6.77
C TYR A 63 8.60 0.58 -6.26
N ASP A 64 7.64 0.00 -6.99
CA ASP A 64 6.98 -1.24 -6.59
C ASP A 64 6.46 -1.20 -5.13
N ALA A 65 5.89 -0.07 -4.71
CA ALA A 65 5.53 0.20 -3.33
C ALA A 65 4.64 -0.88 -2.71
N LEU A 66 3.69 -1.44 -3.46
CA LEU A 66 2.83 -2.52 -2.97
C LEU A 66 3.62 -3.80 -2.65
N LYS A 67 4.63 -4.15 -3.44
CA LYS A 67 5.47 -5.32 -3.18
C LYS A 67 6.42 -5.12 -2.01
N LYS A 68 6.96 -3.90 -1.87
CA LYS A 68 7.95 -3.58 -0.83
C LYS A 68 7.33 -3.40 0.55
N TYR A 69 6.13 -2.80 0.62
CA TYR A 69 5.56 -2.30 1.87
C TYR A 69 4.28 -3.00 2.31
N GLY A 70 4.04 -4.18 1.78
CA GLY A 70 2.93 -4.99 2.22
C GLY A 70 2.76 -6.30 1.47
N THR A 71 1.62 -6.94 1.72
CA THR A 71 1.31 -8.27 1.22
C THR A 71 -0.12 -8.33 0.71
N ASP A 72 -0.31 -8.87 -0.49
CA ASP A 72 -1.63 -9.21 -1.02
C ASP A 72 -2.14 -10.50 -0.36
N LEU A 73 -3.13 -10.34 0.53
CA LEU A 73 -3.71 -11.47 1.25
C LEU A 73 -4.55 -12.38 0.35
N VAL A 74 -5.18 -11.82 -0.68
CA VAL A 74 -5.99 -12.60 -1.64
C VAL A 74 -5.09 -13.48 -2.49
N GLU A 75 -3.96 -12.96 -2.94
CA GLU A 75 -2.98 -13.75 -3.69
C GLU A 75 -2.39 -14.88 -2.83
N ARG A 76 -2.02 -14.58 -1.58
CA ARG A 76 -1.56 -15.60 -0.64
C ARG A 76 -2.60 -16.69 -0.38
N ALA A 77 -3.88 -16.31 -0.32
CA ALA A 77 -4.96 -17.27 -0.18
C ALA A 77 -5.12 -18.16 -1.43
N ARG A 78 -4.96 -17.59 -2.65
CA ARG A 78 -4.96 -18.36 -3.90
C ARG A 78 -3.83 -19.38 -3.97
N GLU A 79 -2.67 -19.00 -3.49
CA GLU A 79 -1.49 -19.87 -3.45
C GLU A 79 -1.58 -20.98 -2.37
N GLY A 80 -2.64 -20.99 -1.56
CA GLY A 80 -2.79 -21.95 -0.44
C GLY A 80 -1.79 -21.74 0.70
N LYS A 81 -1.21 -20.56 0.81
CA LYS A 81 -0.17 -20.21 1.81
C LYS A 81 -0.75 -19.64 3.12
N MET A 82 -2.02 -19.85 3.36
CA MET A 82 -2.70 -19.35 4.55
C MET A 82 -3.32 -20.49 5.34
N ASP A 83 -3.21 -20.43 6.66
CA ASP A 83 -3.91 -21.33 7.56
C ASP A 83 -5.42 -21.08 7.53
N PRO A 84 -6.25 -22.14 7.68
CA PRO A 84 -7.69 -21.97 7.76
C PRO A 84 -8.09 -21.10 8.95
N VAL A 85 -8.95 -20.12 8.72
CA VAL A 85 -9.53 -19.29 9.79
C VAL A 85 -10.79 -19.94 10.32
N ILE A 86 -10.77 -20.32 11.59
CA ILE A 86 -11.87 -21.04 12.26
C ILE A 86 -12.47 -20.15 13.34
N GLY A 87 -13.80 -20.20 13.48
CA GLY A 87 -14.53 -19.52 14.57
C GLY A 87 -14.64 -18.02 14.46
N ARG A 88 -14.44 -17.43 13.28
CA ARG A 88 -14.51 -15.97 13.03
C ARG A 88 -15.61 -15.57 12.03
N ASP A 89 -16.55 -16.45 11.77
CA ASP A 89 -17.59 -16.20 10.76
C ASP A 89 -18.43 -14.96 11.04
N GLN A 90 -18.77 -14.72 12.28
CA GLN A 90 -19.62 -13.57 12.65
C GLN A 90 -18.88 -12.24 12.43
N GLU A 91 -17.60 -12.17 12.82
CA GLU A 91 -16.77 -10.99 12.65
C GLU A 91 -16.52 -10.70 11.17
N ILE A 92 -16.23 -11.72 10.39
CA ILE A 92 -16.04 -11.59 8.93
C ILE A 92 -17.33 -11.10 8.26
N ARG A 93 -18.50 -11.65 8.62
CA ARG A 93 -19.81 -11.17 8.12
C ARG A 93 -20.06 -9.71 8.48
N ASN A 94 -19.70 -9.30 9.70
CA ASN A 94 -19.84 -7.91 10.12
C ASN A 94 -18.93 -6.98 9.31
N VAL A 95 -17.68 -7.38 9.05
CA VAL A 95 -16.76 -6.62 8.17
C VAL A 95 -17.35 -6.50 6.77
N ILE A 96 -17.80 -7.60 6.16
CA ILE A 96 -18.44 -7.60 4.83
C ILE A 96 -19.63 -6.63 4.80
N ARG A 97 -20.50 -6.68 5.84
CA ARG A 97 -21.66 -5.80 5.94
C ARG A 97 -21.28 -4.33 6.00
N ILE A 98 -20.22 -3.98 6.73
CA ILE A 98 -19.73 -2.60 6.83
C ILE A 98 -19.12 -2.15 5.50
N LEU A 99 -18.26 -2.96 4.89
CA LEU A 99 -17.64 -2.66 3.60
C LEU A 99 -18.67 -2.46 2.47
N SER A 100 -19.84 -3.10 2.59
CA SER A 100 -20.93 -3.01 1.59
C SER A 100 -21.80 -1.76 1.75
N ARG A 101 -21.57 -0.93 2.75
CA ARG A 101 -22.32 0.32 2.95
C ARG A 101 -21.92 1.38 1.92
N LYS A 102 -22.82 2.32 1.65
CA LYS A 102 -22.53 3.49 0.80
C LYS A 102 -21.61 4.51 1.48
N THR A 103 -21.74 4.64 2.80
CA THR A 103 -20.96 5.56 3.65
C THR A 103 -20.57 4.86 4.93
N LYS A 104 -19.56 5.39 5.66
CA LYS A 104 -19.04 4.79 6.90
C LYS A 104 -18.71 3.31 6.70
N ASN A 105 -18.01 3.02 5.60
CA ASN A 105 -17.72 1.70 5.09
C ASN A 105 -16.26 1.26 5.35
N ASN A 106 -15.59 1.89 6.32
CA ASN A 106 -14.25 1.54 6.76
C ASN A 106 -14.33 0.91 8.16
N PRO A 107 -14.41 -0.43 8.29
CA PRO A 107 -14.50 -1.09 9.59
C PRO A 107 -13.20 -0.98 10.38
N VAL A 108 -13.32 -0.90 11.70
CA VAL A 108 -12.21 -1.01 12.64
C VAL A 108 -12.43 -2.22 13.54
N LEU A 109 -11.48 -3.15 13.54
CA LEU A 109 -11.45 -4.31 14.40
C LEU A 109 -10.84 -3.90 15.75
N ILE A 110 -11.59 -4.07 16.82
CA ILE A 110 -11.16 -3.71 18.17
C ILE A 110 -11.06 -4.98 19.02
N GLY A 111 -9.94 -5.18 19.66
CA GLY A 111 -9.71 -6.32 20.54
C GLY A 111 -8.31 -6.30 21.14
N GLU A 112 -8.12 -7.08 22.20
CA GLU A 112 -6.82 -7.24 22.85
C GLU A 112 -5.75 -7.77 21.87
N PRO A 113 -4.46 -7.54 22.16
CA PRO A 113 -3.38 -8.16 21.39
C PRO A 113 -3.52 -9.68 21.35
N GLY A 114 -3.23 -10.29 20.21
CA GLY A 114 -3.24 -11.76 20.06
C GLY A 114 -4.61 -12.41 19.90
N VAL A 115 -5.73 -11.66 19.94
CA VAL A 115 -7.07 -12.25 19.77
C VAL A 115 -7.42 -12.64 18.32
N GLY A 116 -6.51 -12.42 17.37
CA GLY A 116 -6.69 -12.82 15.98
C GLY A 116 -7.39 -11.80 15.09
N LYS A 117 -7.17 -10.49 15.32
CA LYS A 117 -7.71 -9.43 14.43
C LYS A 117 -7.23 -9.58 12.99
N THR A 118 -5.96 -9.91 12.78
CA THR A 118 -5.37 -10.16 11.46
C THR A 118 -6.01 -11.37 10.79
N ALA A 119 -6.34 -12.42 11.54
CA ALA A 119 -7.02 -13.60 11.03
C ALA A 119 -8.40 -13.28 10.42
N ILE A 120 -9.06 -12.22 10.86
CA ILE A 120 -10.34 -11.78 10.26
C ILE A 120 -10.12 -11.26 8.83
N ALA A 121 -9.06 -10.48 8.60
CA ALA A 121 -8.70 -10.02 7.25
C ALA A 121 -8.27 -11.20 6.35
N GLU A 122 -7.52 -12.13 6.89
CA GLU A 122 -7.12 -13.37 6.19
C GLU A 122 -8.32 -14.26 5.84
N GLY A 123 -9.26 -14.41 6.77
CA GLY A 123 -10.50 -15.14 6.53
C GLY A 123 -11.38 -14.48 5.46
N LEU A 124 -11.44 -13.16 5.42
CA LEU A 124 -12.12 -12.42 4.35
C LEU A 124 -11.44 -12.66 2.99
N ALA A 125 -10.10 -12.64 2.95
CA ALA A 125 -9.34 -12.95 1.73
C ALA A 125 -9.64 -14.36 1.21
N GLN A 126 -9.70 -15.35 2.09
CA GLN A 126 -10.07 -16.73 1.73
C GLN A 126 -11.51 -16.82 1.20
N ARG A 127 -12.44 -16.05 1.74
CA ARG A 127 -13.83 -15.99 1.21
C ARG A 127 -13.89 -15.34 -0.16
N ILE A 128 -13.11 -14.30 -0.41
CA ILE A 128 -13.01 -13.66 -1.74
C ILE A 128 -12.54 -14.70 -2.77
N VAL A 129 -11.48 -15.46 -2.47
CA VAL A 129 -10.96 -16.51 -3.37
C VAL A 129 -12.01 -17.58 -3.66
N ARG A 130 -12.82 -17.95 -2.66
CA ARG A 130 -13.90 -18.94 -2.84
C ARG A 130 -15.16 -18.38 -3.50
N GLY A 131 -15.20 -17.07 -3.71
CA GLY A 131 -16.41 -16.40 -4.21
C GLY A 131 -17.54 -16.29 -3.19
N ASP A 132 -17.28 -16.57 -1.91
CA ASP A 132 -18.23 -16.52 -0.80
C ASP A 132 -18.33 -15.11 -0.21
N VAL A 133 -18.58 -14.15 -1.06
CA VAL A 133 -18.77 -12.72 -0.74
C VAL A 133 -19.78 -12.09 -1.70
N PRO A 134 -20.42 -10.96 -1.32
CA PRO A 134 -21.26 -10.21 -2.23
C PRO A 134 -20.55 -9.79 -3.51
N GLU A 135 -21.30 -9.59 -4.60
CA GLU A 135 -20.76 -9.25 -5.93
C GLU A 135 -19.75 -8.10 -5.90
N GLY A 136 -20.05 -7.05 -5.13
CA GLY A 136 -19.14 -5.88 -5.02
C GLY A 136 -17.79 -6.15 -4.34
N LEU A 137 -17.59 -7.33 -3.76
CA LEU A 137 -16.32 -7.72 -3.11
C LEU A 137 -15.57 -8.83 -3.84
N LYS A 138 -16.17 -9.48 -4.84
CA LYS A 138 -15.58 -10.64 -5.53
C LYS A 138 -14.25 -10.36 -6.23
N ASP A 139 -14.09 -9.16 -6.78
CA ASP A 139 -12.88 -8.74 -7.51
C ASP A 139 -11.96 -7.86 -6.66
N LYS A 140 -12.19 -7.78 -5.36
CA LYS A 140 -11.35 -7.01 -4.45
C LYS A 140 -10.09 -7.78 -4.06
N THR A 141 -9.04 -7.01 -3.85
CA THR A 141 -7.80 -7.44 -3.21
C THR A 141 -7.73 -6.86 -1.81
N ILE A 142 -7.18 -7.59 -0.86
CA ILE A 142 -6.86 -7.08 0.48
C ILE A 142 -5.35 -6.97 0.57
N PHE A 143 -4.87 -5.74 0.68
CA PHE A 143 -3.45 -5.45 0.84
C PHE A 143 -3.15 -5.13 2.30
N SER A 144 -2.36 -6.00 2.95
CA SER A 144 -1.92 -5.80 4.33
C SER A 144 -0.67 -4.93 4.34
N LEU A 145 -0.78 -3.73 4.91
CA LEU A 145 0.33 -2.79 5.04
C LEU A 145 1.34 -3.29 6.07
N ASP A 146 2.62 -3.31 5.69
CA ASP A 146 3.74 -3.66 6.59
C ASP A 146 4.37 -2.39 7.15
N MET A 147 3.98 -2.05 8.37
CA MET A 147 4.53 -0.88 9.08
C MET A 147 6.02 -1.01 9.34
N GLY A 148 6.50 -2.22 9.62
CA GLY A 148 7.93 -2.48 9.82
C GLY A 148 8.75 -2.17 8.57
N ALA A 149 8.28 -2.61 7.40
CA ALA A 149 8.93 -2.32 6.12
C ALA A 149 8.93 -0.82 5.78
N LEU A 150 7.85 -0.09 6.10
CA LEU A 150 7.77 1.36 5.88
C LEU A 150 8.80 2.13 6.72
N VAL A 151 9.13 1.64 7.90
CA VAL A 151 10.05 2.31 8.84
C VAL A 151 11.49 1.82 8.70
N ALA A 152 11.70 0.60 8.21
CA ALA A 152 13.01 -0.02 8.11
C ALA A 152 13.97 0.81 7.26
N GLY A 153 15.09 1.24 7.86
CA GLY A 153 16.10 2.04 7.20
C GLY A 153 15.72 3.49 6.93
N ALA A 154 14.50 3.94 7.28
CA ALA A 154 14.12 5.33 7.19
C ALA A 154 14.91 6.16 8.22
N LYS A 155 15.69 7.14 7.72
CA LYS A 155 16.53 8.01 8.55
C LYS A 155 15.75 9.16 9.18
N TYR A 156 14.67 9.57 8.55
CA TYR A 156 13.81 10.67 8.99
C TYR A 156 12.35 10.45 8.58
N ARG A 157 11.47 11.20 9.20
CA ARG A 157 10.01 11.10 9.03
C ARG A 157 9.57 11.26 7.55
N GLY A 158 10.23 12.10 6.77
CA GLY A 158 9.90 12.34 5.38
C GLY A 158 10.00 11.08 4.51
N GLU A 159 10.98 10.21 4.75
CA GLU A 159 11.12 8.96 4.00
C GLU A 159 9.93 8.01 4.25
N PHE A 160 9.50 7.88 5.50
CA PHE A 160 8.29 7.11 5.84
C PHE A 160 7.05 7.67 5.14
N GLU A 161 6.85 8.99 5.19
CA GLU A 161 5.71 9.65 4.56
C GLU A 161 5.71 9.44 3.03
N GLU A 162 6.86 9.51 2.37
CA GLU A 162 7.00 9.26 0.94
C GLU A 162 6.69 7.81 0.56
N ARG A 163 7.19 6.84 1.34
CA ARG A 163 6.88 5.41 1.14
C ARG A 163 5.39 5.12 1.29
N LEU A 164 4.77 5.64 2.35
CA LEU A 164 3.33 5.49 2.56
C LEU A 164 2.53 6.18 1.46
N LYS A 165 2.93 7.37 1.05
CA LYS A 165 2.29 8.11 -0.05
C LYS A 165 2.34 7.33 -1.36
N ALA A 166 3.45 6.65 -1.65
CA ALA A 166 3.58 5.79 -2.83
C ALA A 166 2.62 4.60 -2.77
N VAL A 167 2.47 3.94 -1.62
CA VAL A 167 1.48 2.86 -1.42
C VAL A 167 0.06 3.39 -1.62
N LEU A 168 -0.29 4.51 -0.99
CA LEU A 168 -1.63 5.10 -1.09
C LEU A 168 -1.97 5.53 -2.53
N GLU A 169 -1.01 6.02 -3.28
CA GLU A 169 -1.20 6.37 -4.68
C GLU A 169 -1.50 5.13 -5.54
N GLU A 170 -0.83 4.01 -5.32
CA GLU A 170 -1.13 2.75 -6.00
C GLU A 170 -2.52 2.22 -5.61
N VAL A 171 -2.90 2.33 -4.34
CA VAL A 171 -4.26 1.98 -3.89
C VAL A 171 -5.30 2.87 -4.57
N ARG A 172 -5.07 4.16 -4.66
CA ARG A 172 -5.95 5.12 -5.34
C ARG A 172 -6.12 4.78 -6.83
N LYS A 173 -5.02 4.47 -7.53
CA LYS A 173 -5.03 4.07 -8.95
C LYS A 173 -5.82 2.79 -9.22
N SER A 174 -6.01 1.95 -8.20
CA SER A 174 -6.82 0.75 -8.33
C SER A 174 -8.33 1.01 -8.42
N GLU A 175 -8.77 2.26 -8.24
CA GLU A 175 -10.18 2.66 -8.31
C GLU A 175 -11.09 1.82 -7.39
N GLY A 176 -10.64 1.62 -6.16
CA GLY A 176 -11.38 0.90 -5.14
C GLY A 176 -11.28 -0.63 -5.21
N ARG A 177 -10.44 -1.20 -6.09
CA ARG A 177 -10.20 -2.65 -6.13
C ARG A 177 -9.36 -3.15 -4.96
N ILE A 178 -8.50 -2.30 -4.40
CA ILE A 178 -7.66 -2.63 -3.26
C ILE A 178 -8.31 -2.13 -1.96
N LEU A 179 -8.56 -3.05 -1.04
CA LEU A 179 -8.90 -2.76 0.35
C LEU A 179 -7.60 -2.77 1.16
N LEU A 180 -7.30 -1.68 1.84
CA LEU A 180 -6.08 -1.56 2.64
C LEU A 180 -6.34 -2.09 4.05
N PHE A 181 -5.62 -3.12 4.48
CA PHE A 181 -5.63 -3.58 5.87
C PHE A 181 -4.48 -2.93 6.63
N ILE A 182 -4.80 -2.25 7.73
CA ILE A 182 -3.83 -1.56 8.58
C ILE A 182 -3.94 -2.13 9.98
N ASP A 183 -2.98 -2.98 10.36
CA ASP A 183 -2.85 -3.42 11.73
C ASP A 183 -2.24 -2.32 12.60
N GLU A 184 -2.55 -2.31 13.88
CA GLU A 184 -2.12 -1.26 14.82
C GLU A 184 -2.37 0.15 14.27
N LEU A 185 -3.57 0.39 13.76
CA LEU A 185 -3.98 1.65 13.11
C LEU A 185 -3.60 2.90 13.92
N HIS A 186 -3.61 2.82 15.24
CA HIS A 186 -3.23 3.90 16.14
C HIS A 186 -1.78 4.37 15.95
N THR A 187 -0.89 3.55 15.41
CA THR A 187 0.51 3.93 15.15
C THR A 187 0.63 4.94 14.00
N ILE A 188 -0.34 4.97 13.11
CA ILE A 188 -0.39 5.88 11.96
C ILE A 188 -1.27 7.09 12.26
N VAL A 189 -2.34 6.90 13.04
CA VAL A 189 -3.35 7.92 13.32
C VAL A 189 -3.24 8.37 14.78
N GLY A 190 -2.96 9.64 15.01
CA GLY A 190 -2.95 10.21 16.36
C GLY A 190 -1.62 10.17 17.11
N ALA A 191 -0.58 9.58 16.55
CA ALA A 191 0.77 9.61 17.12
C ALA A 191 1.44 11.00 17.04
N GLY A 192 0.84 11.97 16.36
CA GLY A 192 1.41 13.30 16.08
C GLY A 192 1.54 14.25 17.27
N LYS A 193 1.24 13.81 18.49
CA LYS A 193 1.34 14.65 19.70
C LYS A 193 2.62 14.42 20.51
N THR A 194 3.41 13.44 20.19
CA THR A 194 4.71 13.17 20.83
C THR A 194 5.83 13.39 19.82
N GLU A 195 6.88 14.12 20.22
CA GLU A 195 8.09 14.30 19.40
C GLU A 195 8.63 12.90 18.98
N GLY A 196 8.78 12.71 17.66
CA GLY A 196 9.29 11.46 17.09
C GLY A 196 8.25 10.43 16.65
N SER A 197 6.96 10.69 16.82
CA SER A 197 5.90 9.78 16.37
C SER A 197 5.50 10.00 14.91
N MET A 198 5.19 8.91 14.20
CA MET A 198 4.79 8.91 12.80
C MET A 198 3.28 9.16 12.71
N ASP A 199 2.87 10.39 12.40
CA ASP A 199 1.46 10.72 12.14
C ASP A 199 1.23 10.82 10.63
N ALA A 200 0.63 9.79 10.07
CA ALA A 200 0.18 9.76 8.69
C ALA A 200 -1.33 10.05 8.54
N GLY A 201 -1.99 10.45 9.61
CA GLY A 201 -3.41 10.82 9.59
C GLY A 201 -3.71 11.88 8.54
N ASN A 202 -2.82 12.84 8.35
CA ASN A 202 -2.95 13.88 7.33
C ASN A 202 -2.93 13.34 5.89
N LEU A 203 -2.35 12.17 5.65
CA LEU A 203 -2.37 11.51 4.34
C LEU A 203 -3.62 10.65 4.15
N LEU A 204 -4.04 9.93 5.19
CA LEU A 204 -5.17 9.00 5.13
C LEU A 204 -6.53 9.70 5.17
N LYS A 205 -6.73 10.68 6.06
CA LYS A 205 -8.02 11.33 6.30
C LYS A 205 -8.64 11.94 5.04
N PRO A 206 -7.92 12.70 4.21
CA PRO A 206 -8.51 13.26 2.99
C PRO A 206 -8.97 12.20 2.01
N MET A 207 -8.22 11.11 1.87
CA MET A 207 -8.55 10.00 0.96
C MET A 207 -9.75 9.20 1.44
N LEU A 208 -9.87 8.96 2.76
CA LEU A 208 -11.03 8.32 3.38
C LEU A 208 -12.28 9.18 3.21
N ALA A 209 -12.17 10.49 3.43
CA ALA A 209 -13.27 11.43 3.31
C ALA A 209 -13.82 11.55 1.87
N ARG A 210 -12.93 11.46 0.87
CA ARG A 210 -13.31 11.48 -0.55
C ARG A 210 -13.74 10.13 -1.10
N GLY A 211 -13.67 9.05 -0.30
CA GLY A 211 -13.94 7.69 -0.76
C GLY A 211 -12.90 7.12 -1.73
N GLU A 212 -11.72 7.71 -1.79
CA GLU A 212 -10.60 7.26 -2.61
C GLU A 212 -9.85 6.09 -1.98
N LEU A 213 -10.01 5.89 -0.68
CA LEU A 213 -9.40 4.84 0.11
C LEU A 213 -10.47 4.08 0.88
N HIS A 214 -10.44 2.75 0.76
CA HIS A 214 -11.21 1.84 1.59
C HIS A 214 -10.25 1.05 2.46
N CYS A 215 -10.45 1.09 3.78
CA CYS A 215 -9.56 0.39 4.70
C CYS A 215 -10.31 -0.40 5.77
N ILE A 216 -9.61 -1.43 6.25
CA ILE A 216 -9.96 -2.21 7.43
C ILE A 216 -8.84 -1.92 8.44
N GLY A 217 -9.18 -1.25 9.54
CA GLY A 217 -8.23 -0.99 10.61
C GLY A 217 -8.30 -2.05 11.71
N ALA A 218 -7.21 -2.24 12.42
CA ALA A 218 -7.18 -3.07 13.63
C ALA A 218 -6.45 -2.32 14.75
N THR A 219 -6.97 -2.38 15.96
CA THR A 219 -6.40 -1.70 17.13
C THR A 219 -6.90 -2.34 18.43
N THR A 220 -6.41 -1.90 19.57
CA THR A 220 -6.95 -2.26 20.89
C THR A 220 -8.05 -1.25 21.31
N LEU A 221 -8.83 -1.60 22.32
CA LEU A 221 -9.86 -0.71 22.84
C LEU A 221 -9.28 0.56 23.46
N ASP A 222 -8.16 0.44 24.17
CA ASP A 222 -7.52 1.57 24.82
C ASP A 222 -6.94 2.56 23.81
N GLU A 223 -6.23 2.08 22.78
CA GLU A 223 -5.73 2.91 21.69
C GLU A 223 -6.87 3.51 20.87
N TYR A 224 -7.95 2.77 20.62
CA TYR A 224 -9.12 3.29 19.94
C TYR A 224 -9.69 4.50 20.68
N ARG A 225 -9.93 4.38 21.98
CA ARG A 225 -10.46 5.47 22.81
C ARG A 225 -9.51 6.67 22.88
N LYS A 226 -8.22 6.41 22.92
CA LYS A 226 -7.20 7.45 23.07
C LYS A 226 -6.95 8.23 21.78
N TYR A 227 -6.90 7.56 20.64
CA TYR A 227 -6.41 8.13 19.38
C TYR A 227 -7.45 8.21 18.25
N ILE A 228 -8.46 7.36 18.24
CA ILE A 228 -9.38 7.22 17.10
C ILE A 228 -10.79 7.73 17.42
N GLU A 229 -11.36 7.36 18.55
CA GLU A 229 -12.75 7.66 18.92
C GLU A 229 -13.12 9.14 18.85
N LYS A 230 -12.17 10.01 19.22
CA LYS A 230 -12.34 11.46 19.27
C LYS A 230 -12.02 12.17 17.95
N ASP A 231 -11.54 11.45 16.96
CA ASP A 231 -11.21 11.97 15.66
C ASP A 231 -12.43 11.90 14.75
N ALA A 232 -12.95 13.06 14.36
CA ALA A 232 -14.18 13.15 13.56
C ALA A 232 -14.06 12.52 12.16
N ALA A 233 -12.84 12.41 11.64
CA ALA A 233 -12.58 11.82 10.32
C ALA A 233 -12.45 10.31 10.41
#